data_038f0149bf631f067f91feaa29d4de56
#
_entry.id   038f0149bf631f067f91feaa29d4de56
#
_cell.length_a   1.000
_cell.length_b   1.000
_cell.length_c   1.000
_cell.angle_alpha   90.00
_cell.angle_beta   90.00
_cell.angle_gamma   90.00
#
_symmetry.space_group_name_H-M   'P 1'
#
loop_
_entity.id
_entity.type
_entity.pdbx_description
1 polymer ?
#
loop_
_entity_poly.entity_id
_entity_poly.type
_entity_poly.pdbx_seq_one_letter_code
_entity_poly.pdbx_strand_id
1 'polypeptide(L)'
;ICNGNENWGQDYFVRYSAFLDAFNKAKAENPKLYEGLELIYSSGVDDGISGADYLASYEYAQNELNKMNSTNALDFAGATDHHYYNDPQWFYENADYYDEKNYSRDVATMTDSKYGGAINVFLGEYASWSNTLNSALSEAAYMTGLERNGDIVTMAAYAPLFSSVTARHWAPDLIWFNNISSMGSINYHVQKLFSLNQGSAVLNHTFDGAKK
;
A
#
# COMPACT_ATOMS: atom_id res chain seq x y z
N ILE A 1 -6.75 -2.28 12.14
CA ILE A 1 -6.90 -3.75 12.21
C ILE A 1 -6.79 -4.31 10.81
N CYS A 2 -5.70 -5.00 10.51
CA CYS A 2 -5.52 -5.66 9.22
C CYS A 2 -6.36 -6.94 9.18
N ASN A 3 -7.23 -7.06 8.18
CA ASN A 3 -8.11 -8.21 7.98
C ASN A 3 -7.62 -9.07 6.82
N GLY A 4 -6.66 -9.93 7.10
CA GLY A 4 -6.08 -10.85 6.12
C GLY A 4 -4.71 -10.41 5.63
N ASN A 5 -4.04 -11.32 4.92
CA ASN A 5 -2.79 -11.10 4.22
C ASN A 5 -2.93 -11.69 2.83
N GLU A 6 -2.76 -10.86 1.82
CA GLU A 6 -2.84 -11.28 0.42
C GLU A 6 -4.13 -12.07 0.09
N ASN A 7 -5.24 -11.68 0.70
CA ASN A 7 -6.53 -12.31 0.45
C ASN A 7 -7.28 -11.59 -0.67
N TRP A 8 -8.00 -12.37 -1.48
CA TRP A 8 -8.81 -11.85 -2.59
C TRP A 8 -9.97 -12.79 -2.92
N GLY A 9 -10.81 -12.34 -3.85
CA GLY A 9 -11.89 -13.13 -4.43
C GLY A 9 -13.12 -13.25 -3.53
N GLN A 10 -14.14 -13.92 -4.06
CA GLN A 10 -15.48 -13.96 -3.48
C GLN A 10 -15.52 -14.51 -2.04
N ASP A 11 -14.72 -15.53 -1.74
CA ASP A 11 -14.67 -16.11 -0.39
C ASP A 11 -14.14 -15.14 0.65
N TYR A 12 -13.16 -14.31 0.27
CA TYR A 12 -12.65 -13.24 1.13
C TYR A 12 -13.70 -12.14 1.30
N PHE A 13 -14.34 -11.71 0.22
CA PHE A 13 -15.36 -10.66 0.24
C PHE A 13 -16.52 -11.00 1.19
N VAL A 14 -17.03 -12.23 1.14
CA VAL A 14 -18.09 -12.70 2.05
C VAL A 14 -17.65 -12.65 3.50
N ARG A 15 -16.41 -13.06 3.81
CA ARG A 15 -15.87 -13.01 5.18
C ARG A 15 -15.65 -11.57 5.64
N TYR A 16 -15.13 -10.73 4.76
CA TYR A 16 -14.91 -9.32 5.07
C TYR A 16 -16.22 -8.58 5.35
N SER A 17 -17.28 -8.78 4.55
CA SER A 17 -18.61 -8.20 4.81
C SER A 17 -19.10 -8.56 6.20
N ALA A 18 -19.03 -9.83 6.58
CA ALA A 18 -19.48 -10.27 7.90
C ALA A 18 -18.66 -9.64 9.04
N PHE A 19 -17.34 -9.47 8.82
CA PHE A 19 -16.46 -8.82 9.78
C PHE A 19 -16.74 -7.31 9.86
N LEU A 20 -16.94 -6.65 8.73
CA LEU A 20 -17.28 -5.22 8.63
C LEU A 20 -18.59 -4.92 9.37
N ASP A 21 -19.64 -5.72 9.15
CA ASP A 21 -20.92 -5.57 9.84
C ASP A 21 -20.76 -5.70 11.36
N ALA A 22 -20.00 -6.71 11.82
CA ALA A 22 -19.75 -6.92 13.23
C ALA A 22 -18.93 -5.77 13.86
N PHE A 23 -17.92 -5.28 13.13
CA PHE A 23 -17.09 -4.16 13.56
C PHE A 23 -17.90 -2.86 13.66
N ASN A 24 -18.68 -2.53 12.64
CA ASN A 24 -19.51 -1.33 12.62
C ASN A 24 -20.58 -1.36 13.73
N LYS A 25 -21.19 -2.53 13.98
CA LYS A 25 -22.12 -2.72 15.10
C LYS A 25 -21.42 -2.49 16.43
N ALA A 26 -20.26 -3.11 16.67
CA ALA A 26 -19.52 -2.98 17.92
C ALA A 26 -19.04 -1.53 18.16
N LYS A 27 -18.61 -0.84 17.09
CA LYS A 27 -18.22 0.58 17.11
C LYS A 27 -19.42 1.50 17.48
N ALA A 28 -20.60 1.20 16.95
CA ALA A 28 -21.83 1.95 17.27
C ALA A 28 -22.27 1.72 18.75
N GLU A 29 -22.14 0.50 19.26
CA GLU A 29 -22.50 0.16 20.64
C GLU A 29 -21.48 0.72 21.66
N ASN A 30 -20.19 0.82 21.30
CA ASN A 30 -19.11 1.23 22.19
C ASN A 30 -18.15 2.25 21.53
N PRO A 31 -18.61 3.45 21.16
CA PRO A 31 -17.85 4.38 20.34
C PRO A 31 -16.51 4.80 20.95
N LYS A 32 -16.44 4.94 22.29
CA LYS A 32 -15.19 5.30 22.97
C LYS A 32 -14.14 4.19 22.94
N LEU A 33 -14.56 2.92 22.99
CA LEU A 33 -13.65 1.77 22.93
C LEU A 33 -13.03 1.60 21.53
N TYR A 34 -13.80 1.96 20.51
CA TYR A 34 -13.43 1.84 19.10
C TYR A 34 -12.94 3.17 18.47
N GLU A 35 -12.75 4.20 19.30
CA GLU A 35 -12.23 5.50 18.82
C GLU A 35 -10.85 5.33 18.20
N GLY A 36 -10.67 5.82 16.97
CA GLY A 36 -9.41 5.71 16.21
C GLY A 36 -9.10 4.31 15.67
N LEU A 37 -9.96 3.31 15.89
CA LEU A 37 -9.79 2.00 15.26
C LEU A 37 -10.44 1.99 13.87
N GLU A 38 -9.68 1.48 12.90
CA GLU A 38 -10.10 1.33 11.50
C GLU A 38 -9.73 -0.06 10.99
N LEU A 39 -10.46 -0.55 9.99
CA LEU A 39 -10.14 -1.79 9.30
C LEU A 39 -9.16 -1.49 8.16
N ILE A 40 -8.23 -2.40 7.94
CA ILE A 40 -7.41 -2.46 6.73
C ILE A 40 -7.88 -3.67 5.93
N TYR A 41 -8.30 -3.41 4.71
CA TYR A 41 -8.86 -4.39 3.78
C TYR A 41 -7.77 -4.91 2.85
N SER A 42 -7.68 -6.23 2.67
CA SER A 42 -6.72 -6.82 1.73
C SER A 42 -7.25 -6.72 0.30
N SER A 43 -6.44 -6.20 -0.61
CA SER A 43 -6.78 -6.09 -2.04
C SER A 43 -6.14 -7.18 -2.91
N GLY A 44 -5.57 -8.21 -2.28
CA GLY A 44 -5.00 -9.35 -2.97
C GLY A 44 -3.50 -9.27 -3.23
N VAL A 45 -3.02 -10.23 -4.02
CA VAL A 45 -1.69 -10.21 -4.61
C VAL A 45 -1.86 -10.25 -6.13
N ASP A 46 -1.25 -9.33 -6.83
CA ASP A 46 -1.23 -9.37 -8.28
C ASP A 46 0.15 -8.91 -8.76
N ASP A 47 0.60 -9.41 -9.89
CA ASP A 47 1.88 -9.04 -10.49
C ASP A 47 1.91 -7.58 -10.98
N GLY A 48 0.81 -6.88 -10.84
CA GLY A 48 0.66 -5.48 -11.21
C GLY A 48 -0.58 -4.85 -10.59
N ILE A 49 -0.44 -3.60 -10.28
CA ILE A 49 -1.44 -2.74 -9.66
C ILE A 49 -2.68 -2.43 -10.51
N SER A 50 -2.71 -2.90 -11.76
CA SER A 50 -3.88 -2.90 -12.63
C SER A 50 -4.49 -4.31 -12.77
N GLY A 51 -4.06 -5.24 -11.93
CA GLY A 51 -4.49 -6.64 -11.99
C GLY A 51 -5.97 -6.82 -11.69
N ALA A 52 -6.51 -7.94 -12.17
CA ALA A 52 -7.92 -8.24 -12.04
C ALA A 52 -8.38 -8.31 -10.56
N ASP A 53 -7.53 -8.79 -9.67
CA ASP A 53 -7.86 -8.93 -8.25
C ASP A 53 -7.96 -7.56 -7.55
N TYR A 54 -7.06 -6.61 -7.87
CA TYR A 54 -7.15 -5.24 -7.38
C TYR A 54 -8.43 -4.57 -7.86
N LEU A 55 -8.73 -4.62 -9.16
CA LEU A 55 -9.93 -4.02 -9.72
C LEU A 55 -11.20 -4.64 -9.14
N ALA A 56 -11.26 -5.96 -9.00
CA ALA A 56 -12.38 -6.64 -8.36
C ALA A 56 -12.56 -6.24 -6.89
N SER A 57 -11.46 -5.98 -6.16
CA SER A 57 -11.52 -5.53 -4.77
C SER A 57 -12.12 -4.13 -4.65
N TYR A 58 -11.80 -3.21 -5.56
CA TYR A 58 -12.39 -1.87 -5.59
C TYR A 58 -13.85 -1.88 -6.04
N GLU A 59 -14.19 -2.70 -7.02
CA GLU A 59 -15.59 -2.90 -7.41
C GLU A 59 -16.42 -3.43 -6.24
N TYR A 60 -15.88 -4.39 -5.48
CA TYR A 60 -16.53 -4.89 -4.28
C TYR A 60 -16.71 -3.80 -3.23
N ALA A 61 -15.68 -3.01 -2.93
CA ALA A 61 -15.75 -1.91 -1.99
C ALA A 61 -16.82 -0.87 -2.39
N GLN A 62 -16.87 -0.50 -3.68
CA GLN A 62 -17.90 0.38 -4.23
C GLN A 62 -19.31 -0.17 -4.03
N ASN A 63 -19.48 -1.47 -4.28
CA ASN A 63 -20.78 -2.14 -4.11
C ASN A 63 -21.21 -2.15 -2.64
N GLU A 64 -20.30 -2.37 -1.69
CA GLU A 64 -20.60 -2.33 -0.25
C GLU A 64 -20.97 -0.89 0.20
N LEU A 65 -20.24 0.12 -0.24
CA LEU A 65 -20.55 1.52 0.03
C LEU A 65 -21.93 1.92 -0.53
N ASN A 66 -22.25 1.45 -1.72
CA ASN A 66 -23.59 1.67 -2.32
C ASN A 66 -24.71 1.02 -1.50
N LYS A 67 -24.51 -0.23 -1.02
CA LYS A 67 -25.46 -0.91 -0.13
C LYS A 67 -25.69 -0.16 1.18
N MET A 68 -24.64 0.43 1.74
CA MET A 68 -24.71 1.26 2.94
C MET A 68 -25.25 2.67 2.66
N ASN A 69 -25.47 3.03 1.40
CA ASN A 69 -25.80 4.39 0.95
C ASN A 69 -24.79 5.43 1.47
N SER A 70 -23.51 5.07 1.45
CA SER A 70 -22.40 5.88 1.94
C SER A 70 -21.52 6.41 0.81
N THR A 71 -21.09 7.66 0.96
CA THR A 71 -20.07 8.32 0.15
C THR A 71 -18.73 8.46 0.91
N ASN A 72 -18.63 7.88 2.10
CA ASN A 72 -17.44 7.93 2.93
C ASN A 72 -16.70 6.57 2.87
N ALA A 73 -15.53 6.56 2.26
CA ALA A 73 -14.70 5.35 2.13
C ALA A 73 -14.37 4.70 3.49
N LEU A 74 -14.28 5.51 4.57
CA LEU A 74 -14.01 5.02 5.93
C LEU A 74 -15.12 4.12 6.49
N ASP A 75 -16.34 4.19 5.94
CA ASP A 75 -17.43 3.27 6.33
C ASP A 75 -17.15 1.84 5.85
N PHE A 76 -16.30 1.68 4.84
CA PHE A 76 -15.85 0.39 4.34
C PHE A 76 -14.51 -0.03 4.94
N ALA A 77 -13.48 0.82 4.84
CA ALA A 77 -12.14 0.58 5.37
C ALA A 77 -11.38 1.89 5.56
N GLY A 78 -10.49 1.95 6.55
CA GLY A 78 -9.56 3.06 6.74
C GLY A 78 -8.42 3.03 5.72
N ALA A 79 -8.03 1.82 5.28
CA ALA A 79 -7.05 1.65 4.20
C ALA A 79 -7.26 0.31 3.48
N THR A 80 -6.77 0.23 2.25
CA THR A 80 -6.56 -1.02 1.52
C THR A 80 -5.09 -1.40 1.59
N ASP A 81 -4.82 -2.71 1.75
CA ASP A 81 -3.47 -3.26 1.85
C ASP A 81 -2.97 -3.64 0.46
N HIS A 82 -1.91 -2.96 0.01
CA HIS A 82 -1.26 -3.19 -1.28
C HIS A 82 0.08 -3.89 -1.10
N HIS A 83 0.38 -4.85 -1.99
CA HIS A 83 1.64 -5.58 -2.03
C HIS A 83 2.24 -5.56 -3.43
N TYR A 84 3.51 -5.11 -3.57
CA TYR A 84 4.19 -5.04 -4.87
C TYR A 84 5.61 -5.58 -4.80
N TYR A 85 5.89 -6.58 -5.62
CA TYR A 85 7.24 -7.08 -5.84
C TYR A 85 7.52 -7.07 -7.32
N ASN A 86 8.47 -6.25 -7.77
CA ASN A 86 8.71 -6.08 -9.19
C ASN A 86 10.19 -5.75 -9.50
N ASP A 87 10.54 -5.68 -10.77
CA ASP A 87 11.87 -5.26 -11.18
C ASP A 87 12.10 -3.73 -10.99
N PRO A 88 13.35 -3.24 -11.03
CA PRO A 88 13.63 -1.82 -10.86
C PRO A 88 12.94 -0.93 -11.90
N GLN A 89 12.78 -1.40 -13.14
CA GLN A 89 12.16 -0.62 -14.20
C GLN A 89 10.69 -0.32 -13.90
N TRP A 90 9.98 -1.31 -13.38
CA TRP A 90 8.59 -1.14 -12.96
C TRP A 90 8.43 -0.02 -11.92
N PHE A 91 9.30 0.02 -10.89
CA PHE A 91 9.26 1.05 -9.84
C PHE A 91 9.52 2.46 -10.39
N TYR A 92 10.45 2.61 -11.37
CA TYR A 92 10.65 3.89 -12.05
C TYR A 92 9.43 4.32 -12.87
N GLU A 93 8.81 3.40 -13.59
CA GLU A 93 7.66 3.67 -14.47
C GLU A 93 6.37 3.95 -13.68
N ASN A 94 6.27 3.49 -12.44
CA ASN A 94 5.09 3.63 -11.59
C ASN A 94 5.29 4.60 -10.42
N ALA A 95 6.31 5.46 -10.46
CA ALA A 95 6.52 6.48 -9.43
C ALA A 95 5.36 7.51 -9.30
N ASP A 96 4.45 7.56 -10.27
CA ASP A 96 3.24 8.41 -10.27
C ASP A 96 1.93 7.61 -10.08
N TYR A 97 2.04 6.38 -9.62
CA TYR A 97 0.91 5.47 -9.46
C TYR A 97 -0.23 6.06 -8.64
N TYR A 98 0.08 6.66 -7.51
CA TYR A 98 -0.91 7.25 -6.61
C TYR A 98 -1.26 8.70 -6.95
N ASP A 99 -0.73 9.28 -8.03
CA ASP A 99 -1.16 10.61 -8.47
C ASP A 99 -2.65 10.60 -8.81
N GLU A 100 -3.34 11.69 -8.51
CA GLU A 100 -4.82 11.79 -8.64
C GLU A 100 -5.33 11.41 -10.02
N LYS A 101 -4.56 11.65 -11.06
CA LYS A 101 -4.89 11.23 -12.45
C LYS A 101 -4.98 9.71 -12.64
N ASN A 102 -4.33 8.94 -11.76
CA ASN A 102 -4.26 7.48 -11.81
C ASN A 102 -5.08 6.82 -10.68
N TYR A 103 -5.13 7.46 -9.52
CA TYR A 103 -5.77 6.94 -8.31
C TYR A 103 -6.78 7.98 -7.79
N SER A 104 -8.06 7.73 -7.96
CA SER A 104 -9.14 8.66 -7.60
C SER A 104 -9.18 8.96 -6.10
N ARG A 105 -9.54 10.21 -5.74
CA ARG A 105 -9.89 10.62 -4.37
C ARG A 105 -11.40 10.58 -4.12
N ASP A 106 -12.20 10.22 -5.12
CA ASP A 106 -13.66 10.24 -5.07
C ASP A 106 -14.23 8.82 -5.08
N VAL A 107 -15.07 8.51 -4.08
CA VAL A 107 -15.77 7.23 -3.97
C VAL A 107 -16.61 6.94 -5.22
N ALA A 108 -17.24 7.94 -5.81
CA ALA A 108 -18.10 7.76 -6.99
C ALA A 108 -17.33 7.29 -8.23
N THR A 109 -16.04 7.61 -8.32
CA THR A 109 -15.20 7.32 -9.49
C THR A 109 -14.10 6.30 -9.20
N MET A 110 -14.10 5.68 -8.01
CA MET A 110 -13.01 4.80 -7.61
C MET A 110 -12.81 3.60 -8.55
N THR A 111 -13.88 3.06 -9.12
CA THR A 111 -13.80 1.93 -10.06
C THR A 111 -13.50 2.37 -11.50
N ASP A 112 -13.65 3.66 -11.80
CA ASP A 112 -13.39 4.24 -13.11
C ASP A 112 -11.93 4.73 -13.26
N SER A 113 -11.20 4.82 -12.15
CA SER A 113 -9.80 5.19 -12.18
C SER A 113 -8.92 4.05 -12.70
N LYS A 114 -7.74 4.39 -13.20
CA LYS A 114 -6.81 3.42 -13.81
C LYS A 114 -6.43 2.27 -12.86
N TYR A 115 -6.35 2.56 -11.57
CA TYR A 115 -5.83 1.64 -10.56
C TYR A 115 -6.72 1.49 -9.31
N GLY A 116 -7.96 1.90 -9.37
CA GLY A 116 -8.83 2.00 -8.22
C GLY A 116 -8.77 3.38 -7.57
N GLY A 117 -9.13 3.49 -6.30
CA GLY A 117 -9.07 4.80 -5.63
C GLY A 117 -9.99 4.94 -4.43
N ALA A 118 -10.07 6.14 -3.92
CA ALA A 118 -10.90 6.64 -2.83
C ALA A 118 -10.65 6.06 -1.43
N ILE A 119 -10.11 4.84 -1.31
CA ILE A 119 -9.74 4.26 -0.03
C ILE A 119 -8.26 4.57 0.22
N ASN A 120 -7.90 5.00 1.41
CA ASN A 120 -6.51 5.20 1.78
C ASN A 120 -5.69 3.92 1.59
N VAL A 121 -4.40 4.08 1.40
CA VAL A 121 -3.49 2.98 1.13
C VAL A 121 -2.56 2.73 2.32
N PHE A 122 -2.51 1.51 2.75
CA PHE A 122 -1.39 0.90 3.44
C PHE A 122 -0.62 0.07 2.41
N LEU A 123 0.56 0.54 2.00
CA LEU A 123 1.47 -0.27 1.20
C LEU A 123 2.19 -1.24 2.16
N GLY A 124 1.54 -2.37 2.46
CA GLY A 124 1.95 -3.29 3.53
C GLY A 124 3.19 -4.09 3.19
N GLU A 125 3.41 -4.35 1.90
CA GLU A 125 4.62 -5.01 1.43
C GLU A 125 5.06 -4.45 0.07
N TYR A 126 6.34 -4.10 -0.05
CA TYR A 126 6.93 -3.82 -1.35
C TYR A 126 8.44 -4.00 -1.34
N ALA A 127 8.99 -4.42 -2.47
CA ALA A 127 10.42 -4.41 -2.74
C ALA A 127 10.71 -4.53 -4.24
N SER A 128 11.77 -3.89 -4.69
CA SER A 128 12.39 -4.20 -5.98
C SER A 128 13.21 -5.48 -5.89
N TRP A 129 13.10 -6.38 -6.87
CA TRP A 129 13.62 -7.77 -6.79
C TRP A 129 15.14 -7.92 -6.76
N SER A 130 15.86 -6.99 -6.14
CA SER A 130 17.26 -7.17 -5.78
C SER A 130 17.73 -6.17 -4.73
N ASN A 131 18.90 -6.44 -4.12
CA ASN A 131 19.58 -5.49 -3.24
C ASN A 131 20.74 -4.77 -3.96
N THR A 132 20.53 -4.37 -5.21
CA THR A 132 21.50 -3.59 -5.98
C THR A 132 21.27 -2.09 -5.82
N LEU A 133 22.25 -1.27 -6.19
CA LEU A 133 22.10 0.18 -6.21
C LEU A 133 20.94 0.62 -7.13
N ASN A 134 20.77 -0.05 -8.27
CA ASN A 134 19.68 0.26 -9.20
C ASN A 134 18.29 0.00 -8.56
N SER A 135 18.13 -1.11 -7.83
CA SER A 135 16.90 -1.39 -7.08
C SER A 135 16.65 -0.35 -6.00
N ALA A 136 17.68 -0.01 -5.22
CA ALA A 136 17.55 1.01 -4.17
C ALA A 136 17.15 2.39 -4.74
N LEU A 137 17.70 2.79 -5.88
CA LEU A 137 17.35 4.04 -6.57
C LEU A 137 15.94 4.00 -7.15
N SER A 138 15.50 2.86 -7.68
CA SER A 138 14.12 2.71 -8.19
C SER A 138 13.08 2.78 -7.07
N GLU A 139 13.37 2.16 -5.92
CA GLU A 139 12.54 2.31 -4.72
C GLU A 139 12.54 3.77 -4.22
N ALA A 140 13.68 4.47 -4.25
CA ALA A 140 13.73 5.89 -3.91
C ALA A 140 12.83 6.73 -4.82
N ALA A 141 12.87 6.50 -6.13
CA ALA A 141 11.99 7.18 -7.08
C ALA A 141 10.51 6.92 -6.77
N TYR A 142 10.15 5.68 -6.49
CA TYR A 142 8.79 5.29 -6.11
C TYR A 142 8.36 5.93 -4.78
N MET A 143 9.22 5.93 -3.77
CA MET A 143 8.95 6.55 -2.46
C MET A 143 8.70 8.06 -2.56
N THR A 144 9.31 8.77 -3.52
CA THR A 144 8.96 10.18 -3.76
C THR A 144 7.51 10.35 -4.20
N GLY A 145 6.97 9.36 -4.92
CA GLY A 145 5.56 9.29 -5.29
C GLY A 145 4.66 9.00 -4.08
N LEU A 146 5.09 8.11 -3.19
CA LEU A 146 4.35 7.82 -1.94
C LEU A 146 4.25 9.08 -1.07
N GLU A 147 5.37 9.78 -0.83
CA GLU A 147 5.38 11.02 -0.04
C GLU A 147 4.56 12.14 -0.69
N ARG A 148 4.63 12.29 -2.03
CA ARG A 148 3.84 13.28 -2.76
C ARG A 148 2.34 13.06 -2.60
N ASN A 149 1.92 11.82 -2.43
CA ASN A 149 0.52 11.39 -2.31
C ASN A 149 0.17 10.95 -0.86
N GLY A 150 0.76 11.61 0.15
CA GLY A 150 0.50 11.34 1.56
C GLY A 150 -0.93 11.65 2.02
N ASP A 151 -1.76 12.24 1.17
CA ASP A 151 -3.21 12.39 1.36
C ASP A 151 -3.96 11.06 1.20
N ILE A 152 -3.41 10.12 0.43
CA ILE A 152 -4.00 8.80 0.19
C ILE A 152 -3.12 7.65 0.69
N VAL A 153 -1.78 7.77 0.57
CA VAL A 153 -0.85 6.76 1.07
C VAL A 153 -0.48 7.08 2.51
N THR A 154 -1.14 6.42 3.45
CA THR A 154 -1.00 6.72 4.88
C THR A 154 0.14 5.97 5.55
N MET A 155 0.50 4.80 5.03
CA MET A 155 1.57 3.95 5.56
C MET A 155 2.26 3.19 4.44
N ALA A 156 3.55 2.89 4.63
CA ALA A 156 4.31 1.99 3.75
C ALA A 156 5.31 1.17 4.57
N ALA A 157 5.47 -0.10 4.22
CA ALA A 157 6.38 -1.03 4.86
C ALA A 157 7.13 -1.87 3.84
N TYR A 158 8.46 -1.89 3.94
CA TYR A 158 9.29 -2.78 3.15
C TYR A 158 9.15 -4.23 3.61
N ALA A 159 9.08 -5.17 2.67
CA ALA A 159 9.09 -6.60 2.96
C ALA A 159 9.90 -7.37 1.90
N PRO A 160 10.54 -8.51 2.29
CA PRO A 160 10.76 -8.99 3.65
C PRO A 160 11.78 -8.15 4.42
N LEU A 161 11.60 -8.10 5.75
CA LEU A 161 12.42 -7.24 6.61
C LEU A 161 13.76 -7.88 7.00
N PHE A 162 13.76 -9.17 7.34
CA PHE A 162 14.94 -9.87 7.86
C PHE A 162 15.20 -11.18 7.15
N SER A 163 16.48 -11.45 6.85
CA SER A 163 16.91 -12.76 6.37
C SER A 163 18.24 -13.20 6.96
N SER A 164 18.30 -14.49 7.29
CA SER A 164 19.57 -15.14 7.66
C SER A 164 20.42 -15.39 6.42
N VAL A 165 21.70 -15.03 6.48
CA VAL A 165 22.66 -15.30 5.39
C VAL A 165 22.87 -16.80 5.12
N THR A 166 22.54 -17.65 6.11
CA THR A 166 22.73 -19.11 6.03
C THR A 166 21.45 -19.89 5.74
N ALA A 167 20.28 -19.25 5.85
CA ALA A 167 18.97 -19.90 5.69
C ALA A 167 17.98 -18.98 4.96
N ARG A 168 18.37 -18.53 3.78
CA ARG A 168 17.57 -17.65 2.94
C ARG A 168 16.48 -18.43 2.22
N HIS A 169 15.23 -17.97 2.33
CA HIS A 169 14.08 -18.51 1.58
C HIS A 169 13.53 -17.53 0.52
N TRP A 170 13.89 -16.25 0.63
CA TRP A 170 13.43 -15.18 -0.24
C TRP A 170 14.56 -14.18 -0.54
N ALA A 171 14.42 -13.39 -1.58
CA ALA A 171 15.24 -12.21 -1.88
C ALA A 171 14.42 -11.29 -2.79
N PRO A 172 14.48 -9.96 -2.59
CA PRO A 172 15.39 -9.24 -1.70
C PRO A 172 14.98 -9.28 -0.24
N ASP A 173 15.90 -8.88 0.67
CA ASP A 173 15.63 -8.70 2.09
C ASP A 173 16.29 -7.40 2.57
N LEU A 174 15.64 -6.69 3.49
CA LEU A 174 16.12 -5.38 3.91
C LEU A 174 17.35 -5.46 4.80
N ILE A 175 17.34 -6.37 5.79
CA ILE A 175 18.41 -6.56 6.77
C ILE A 175 18.86 -8.02 6.77
N TRP A 176 20.14 -8.21 6.55
CA TRP A 176 20.79 -9.51 6.58
C TRP A 176 21.46 -9.74 7.93
N PHE A 177 21.37 -10.94 8.47
CA PHE A 177 21.98 -11.26 9.74
C PHE A 177 22.54 -12.67 9.80
N ASN A 178 23.43 -12.87 10.77
CA ASN A 178 23.90 -14.18 11.25
C ASN A 178 23.89 -14.18 12.79
N ASN A 179 24.47 -15.21 13.42
CA ASN A 179 24.43 -15.35 14.89
C ASN A 179 25.17 -14.26 15.67
N ILE A 180 26.01 -13.44 15.02
CA ILE A 180 26.90 -12.48 15.68
C ILE A 180 26.86 -11.07 15.09
N SER A 181 26.23 -10.87 13.93
CA SER A 181 26.21 -9.58 13.24
C SER A 181 24.96 -9.41 12.39
N SER A 182 24.64 -8.16 12.07
CA SER A 182 23.61 -7.77 11.11
C SER A 182 24.11 -6.67 10.18
N MET A 183 23.56 -6.59 8.98
CA MET A 183 23.91 -5.61 7.97
C MET A 183 22.66 -5.17 7.21
N GLY A 184 22.43 -3.85 7.12
CA GLY A 184 21.43 -3.29 6.22
C GLY A 184 21.88 -3.38 4.77
N SER A 185 20.97 -3.75 3.88
CA SER A 185 21.18 -3.68 2.43
C SER A 185 21.30 -2.22 1.95
N ILE A 186 21.61 -2.01 0.67
CA ILE A 186 21.56 -0.66 0.07
C ILE A 186 20.12 -0.11 0.16
N ASN A 187 19.12 -0.96 -0.07
CA ASN A 187 17.70 -0.62 0.08
C ASN A 187 17.37 -0.17 1.50
N TYR A 188 17.94 -0.81 2.55
CA TYR A 188 17.79 -0.37 3.94
C TYR A 188 18.24 1.07 4.13
N HIS A 189 19.35 1.48 3.55
CA HIS A 189 19.87 2.84 3.71
C HIS A 189 18.97 3.86 3.02
N VAL A 190 18.35 3.53 1.88
CA VAL A 190 17.35 4.36 1.23
C VAL A 190 16.09 4.48 2.09
N GLN A 191 15.52 3.35 2.53
CA GLN A 191 14.35 3.35 3.43
C GLN A 191 14.59 4.20 4.69
N LYS A 192 15.78 4.06 5.28
CA LYS A 192 16.19 4.85 6.45
C LYS A 192 16.25 6.35 6.17
N LEU A 193 16.74 6.76 4.99
CA LEU A 193 16.77 8.19 4.61
C LEU A 193 15.37 8.77 4.58
N PHE A 194 14.41 8.10 3.93
CA PHE A 194 13.02 8.55 3.88
C PHE A 194 12.38 8.55 5.27
N SER A 195 12.50 7.48 6.03
CA SER A 195 11.88 7.38 7.37
C SER A 195 12.39 8.42 8.38
N LEU A 196 13.66 8.83 8.29
CA LEU A 196 14.24 9.80 9.22
C LEU A 196 14.11 11.25 8.75
N ASN A 197 13.74 11.49 7.48
CA ASN A 197 13.66 12.82 6.89
C ASN A 197 12.28 13.11 6.31
N GLN A 198 11.25 12.45 6.80
CA GLN A 198 9.88 12.64 6.35
C GLN A 198 9.45 14.10 6.55
N GLY A 199 8.94 14.71 5.49
CA GLY A 199 8.40 16.08 5.51
C GLY A 199 6.99 16.15 6.11
N SER A 200 6.58 17.33 6.51
CA SER A 200 5.21 17.61 6.97
C SER A 200 4.31 18.22 5.89
N ALA A 201 4.87 18.57 4.74
CA ALA A 201 4.13 19.17 3.62
C ALA A 201 4.84 18.94 2.30
N VAL A 202 4.06 18.79 1.24
CA VAL A 202 4.55 18.76 -0.15
C VAL A 202 4.49 20.18 -0.71
N LEU A 203 5.62 20.67 -1.18
CA LEU A 203 5.69 21.97 -1.83
C LEU A 203 5.40 21.83 -3.33
N ASN A 204 4.63 22.77 -3.89
CA ASN A 204 4.44 22.84 -5.31
C ASN A 204 5.78 23.08 -6.00
N HIS A 205 6.15 22.23 -6.92
CA HIS A 205 7.41 22.35 -7.67
C HIS A 205 7.18 21.98 -9.13
N THR A 206 8.00 22.58 -9.99
CA THR A 206 8.14 22.19 -11.39
C THR A 206 9.59 21.80 -11.61
N PHE A 207 9.81 20.73 -12.36
CA PHE A 207 11.15 20.30 -12.74
C PHE A 207 11.37 20.54 -14.22
N ASP A 208 12.26 21.48 -14.52
CA ASP A 208 12.65 21.87 -15.89
C ASP A 208 13.92 21.11 -16.32
N GLY A 209 13.95 19.81 -16.10
CA GLY A 209 15.05 18.93 -16.47
C GLY A 209 14.83 18.21 -17.79
N ALA A 210 15.93 17.71 -18.40
CA ALA A 210 15.81 16.85 -19.57
C ALA A 210 15.02 15.59 -19.22
N LYS A 211 13.89 15.36 -19.87
CA LYS A 211 13.23 14.06 -19.85
C LYS A 211 14.16 13.08 -20.58
N LYS A 212 14.59 12.02 -19.89
CA LYS A 212 15.25 10.90 -20.54
C LYS A 212 14.26 10.08 -21.34
#